data_219b82d040bebb4ba2b3b7f4bc890952
#
_entry.id   219b82d040bebb4ba2b3b7f4bc890952
#
_cell.length_a   1.000
_cell.length_b   1.000
_cell.length_c   1.000
_cell.angle_alpha   90.00
_cell.angle_beta   90.00
_cell.angle_gamma   90.00
#
_symmetry.space_group_name_H-M   'P 1'
#
loop_
_entity.id
_entity.type
_entity.pdbx_description
1 polymer ?
#
loop_
_entity_poly.entity_id
_entity_poly.type
_entity_poly.pdbx_seq_one_letter_code
_entity_poly.pdbx_strand_id
1 'polypeptide(L)'
;MPAAVPPAAAQTLVPSPAPLEVVLRVNGADHRLTLDPRTTLLDGLSEHLHLTGAKKGCGLGQCGACTVLMDGKRVKSCLSLAALVEGREITTIEGLAQGEQLHPLQAAFIERDAFQCGYCTSGQIMAGVACINEGHAGSAQEIRDWMSGNLCRCGAYDHIVAAIQDAARVTGSGRGG
;
A
#
# COMPACT_ATOMS: atom_id res chain seq x y z
N MET A 1 24.45 50.32 -6.67
CA MET A 1 24.75 49.35 -7.75
C MET A 1 24.37 47.97 -7.27
N PRO A 2 23.48 47.24 -7.96
CA PRO A 2 23.15 45.84 -7.58
C PRO A 2 24.36 44.92 -7.87
N ALA A 3 24.74 44.10 -6.91
CA ALA A 3 25.79 43.11 -7.08
C ALA A 3 25.39 42.07 -8.14
N ALA A 4 26.27 41.79 -9.10
CA ALA A 4 26.05 40.78 -10.12
C ALA A 4 25.98 39.38 -9.47
N VAL A 5 24.90 38.65 -9.76
CA VAL A 5 24.76 37.25 -9.35
C VAL A 5 25.79 36.44 -10.15
N PRO A 6 26.67 35.66 -9.48
CA PRO A 6 27.63 34.82 -10.20
C PRO A 6 26.89 33.79 -11.06
N PRO A 7 27.45 33.41 -12.23
CA PRO A 7 26.85 32.37 -13.06
C PRO A 7 26.79 31.06 -12.29
N ALA A 8 25.63 30.39 -12.37
CA ALA A 8 25.44 29.06 -11.75
C ALA A 8 26.53 28.10 -12.27
N ALA A 9 27.27 27.50 -11.35
CA ALA A 9 28.26 26.49 -11.68
C ALA A 9 27.58 25.36 -12.48
N ALA A 10 28.18 24.96 -13.60
CA ALA A 10 27.69 23.87 -14.42
C ALA A 10 27.60 22.61 -13.54
N GLN A 11 26.38 22.16 -13.29
CA GLN A 11 26.14 20.93 -12.53
C GLN A 11 26.63 19.76 -13.38
N THR A 12 27.65 19.08 -12.90
CA THR A 12 28.11 17.83 -13.51
C THR A 12 26.97 16.82 -13.34
N LEU A 13 26.27 16.50 -14.45
CA LEU A 13 25.22 15.48 -14.42
C LEU A 13 25.85 14.13 -14.02
N VAL A 14 25.48 13.65 -12.85
CA VAL A 14 25.84 12.28 -12.46
C VAL A 14 25.12 11.35 -13.42
N PRO A 15 25.81 10.44 -14.13
CA PRO A 15 25.17 9.52 -15.05
C PRO A 15 24.15 8.66 -14.30
N SER A 16 23.00 8.39 -14.93
CA SER A 16 22.02 7.45 -14.38
C SER A 16 22.66 6.07 -14.20
N PRO A 17 22.40 5.40 -13.08
CA PRO A 17 22.89 4.03 -12.91
C PRO A 17 22.32 3.11 -14.00
N ALA A 18 23.04 2.04 -14.31
CA ALA A 18 22.55 1.04 -15.25
C ALA A 18 21.29 0.37 -14.70
N PRO A 19 20.29 0.08 -15.57
CA PRO A 19 19.10 -0.66 -15.15
C PRO A 19 19.47 -2.05 -14.61
N LEU A 20 18.66 -2.54 -13.67
CA LEU A 20 18.78 -3.87 -13.06
C LEU A 20 17.62 -4.77 -13.49
N GLU A 21 17.91 -6.06 -13.72
CA GLU A 21 16.88 -7.10 -13.80
C GLU A 21 16.42 -7.43 -12.38
N VAL A 22 15.11 -7.37 -12.14
CA VAL A 22 14.47 -7.65 -10.85
C VAL A 22 13.30 -8.59 -11.08
N VAL A 23 13.16 -9.62 -10.25
CA VAL A 23 12.00 -10.51 -10.25
C VAL A 23 11.13 -10.19 -9.04
N LEU A 24 9.95 -9.60 -9.28
CA LEU A 24 8.96 -9.33 -8.24
C LEU A 24 7.91 -10.43 -8.23
N ARG A 25 7.69 -11.04 -7.06
CA ARG A 25 6.59 -11.97 -6.84
C ARG A 25 5.38 -11.20 -6.32
N VAL A 26 4.38 -10.99 -7.19
CA VAL A 26 3.21 -10.17 -6.89
C VAL A 26 1.93 -10.96 -7.12
N ASN A 27 1.08 -11.04 -6.10
CA ASN A 27 -0.20 -11.75 -6.14
C ASN A 27 -0.03 -13.22 -6.61
N GLY A 28 1.04 -13.88 -6.15
CA GLY A 28 1.34 -15.28 -6.48
C GLY A 28 2.02 -15.49 -7.85
N ALA A 29 2.27 -14.44 -8.63
CA ALA A 29 2.94 -14.52 -9.94
C ALA A 29 4.31 -13.84 -9.94
N ASP A 30 5.28 -14.41 -10.66
CA ASP A 30 6.61 -13.83 -10.82
C ASP A 30 6.64 -12.90 -12.05
N HIS A 31 7.09 -11.66 -11.86
CA HIS A 31 7.20 -10.64 -12.87
C HIS A 31 8.66 -10.20 -13.02
N ARG A 32 9.25 -10.48 -14.20
CA ARG A 32 10.61 -10.04 -14.53
C ARG A 32 10.56 -8.64 -15.12
N LEU A 33 11.27 -7.69 -14.51
CA LEU A 33 11.30 -6.28 -14.88
C LEU A 33 12.73 -5.79 -15.03
N THR A 34 12.96 -4.87 -15.95
CA THR A 34 14.21 -4.12 -16.06
C THR A 34 13.98 -2.72 -15.54
N LEU A 35 14.53 -2.38 -14.36
CA LEU A 35 14.22 -1.18 -13.62
C LEU A 35 15.46 -0.33 -13.32
N ASP A 36 15.29 0.99 -13.22
CA ASP A 36 16.27 1.84 -12.55
C ASP A 36 16.37 1.40 -11.08
N PRO A 37 17.60 1.24 -10.52
CA PRO A 37 17.78 0.80 -9.12
C PRO A 37 17.06 1.64 -8.08
N ARG A 38 16.70 2.89 -8.43
CA ARG A 38 15.98 3.83 -7.57
C ARG A 38 14.47 3.68 -7.64
N THR A 39 13.95 2.80 -8.51
CA THR A 39 12.51 2.58 -8.67
C THR A 39 11.91 2.07 -7.37
N THR A 40 10.90 2.78 -6.84
CA THR A 40 10.16 2.32 -5.66
C THR A 40 9.29 1.12 -6.02
N LEU A 41 8.96 0.28 -5.03
CA LEU A 41 8.00 -0.79 -5.22
C LEU A 41 6.66 -0.25 -5.74
N LEU A 42 6.21 0.90 -5.23
CA LEU A 42 4.99 1.56 -5.70
C LEU A 42 5.04 1.87 -7.20
N ASP A 43 6.13 2.49 -7.65
CA ASP A 43 6.29 2.84 -9.07
C ASP A 43 6.44 1.57 -9.93
N GLY A 44 7.11 0.53 -9.44
CA GLY A 44 7.18 -0.79 -10.07
C GLY A 44 5.81 -1.43 -10.27
N LEU A 45 4.95 -1.37 -9.24
CA LEU A 45 3.59 -1.88 -9.30
C LEU A 45 2.72 -1.08 -10.28
N SER A 46 2.74 0.26 -10.20
CA SER A 46 1.81 1.11 -10.98
C SER A 46 2.27 1.33 -12.42
N GLU A 47 3.56 1.64 -12.65
CA GLU A 47 4.07 2.06 -13.95
C GLU A 47 4.50 0.87 -14.84
N HIS A 48 4.99 -0.21 -14.21
CA HIS A 48 5.51 -1.37 -14.94
C HIS A 48 4.55 -2.55 -14.96
N LEU A 49 3.82 -2.81 -13.85
CA LEU A 49 2.86 -3.92 -13.78
C LEU A 49 1.40 -3.47 -13.97
N HIS A 50 1.14 -2.16 -14.08
CA HIS A 50 -0.20 -1.57 -14.23
C HIS A 50 -1.16 -1.94 -13.08
N LEU A 51 -0.63 -2.31 -11.91
CA LEU A 51 -1.39 -2.55 -10.69
C LEU A 51 -1.58 -1.21 -9.97
N THR A 52 -2.61 -0.48 -10.37
CA THR A 52 -2.83 0.91 -9.97
C THR A 52 -3.62 1.08 -8.68
N GLY A 53 -4.00 0.00 -8.00
CA GLY A 53 -4.77 0.05 -6.75
C GLY A 53 -4.01 0.73 -5.61
N ALA A 54 -2.72 0.43 -5.42
CA ALA A 54 -1.86 1.20 -4.52
C ALA A 54 -1.64 2.61 -5.07
N LYS A 55 -1.86 3.65 -4.24
CA LYS A 55 -1.87 5.05 -4.69
C LYS A 55 -0.69 5.86 -4.17
N LYS A 56 -0.12 6.72 -5.03
CA LYS A 56 0.93 7.67 -4.66
C LYS A 56 0.32 8.95 -4.08
N GLY A 57 0.10 8.98 -2.76
CA GLY A 57 -0.36 10.18 -2.06
C GLY A 57 0.81 11.11 -1.70
N CYS A 58 1.49 10.86 -0.60
CA CYS A 58 2.58 11.71 -0.12
C CYS A 58 3.98 11.37 -0.70
N GLY A 59 4.22 10.11 -1.11
CA GLY A 59 5.54 9.62 -1.50
C GLY A 59 6.57 9.51 -0.36
N LEU A 60 6.14 9.75 0.90
CA LEU A 60 7.00 9.89 2.08
C LEU A 60 6.61 8.95 3.23
N GLY A 61 5.82 7.91 2.95
CA GLY A 61 5.38 6.92 3.95
C GLY A 61 4.33 7.39 4.95
N GLN A 62 3.85 8.64 4.88
CA GLN A 62 2.98 9.28 5.88
C GLN A 62 1.50 8.90 5.72
N CYS A 63 0.97 8.90 4.48
CA CYS A 63 -0.47 8.84 4.25
C CYS A 63 -1.05 7.42 4.18
N GLY A 64 -0.26 6.41 3.90
CA GLY A 64 -0.70 5.01 3.83
C GLY A 64 -1.47 4.61 2.57
N ALA A 65 -1.73 5.51 1.61
CA ALA A 65 -2.46 5.17 0.38
C ALA A 65 -1.73 4.12 -0.50
N CYS A 66 -0.43 3.96 -0.31
CA CYS A 66 0.43 2.99 -0.99
C CYS A 66 0.65 1.70 -0.21
N THR A 67 -0.12 1.43 0.84
CA THR A 67 0.07 0.22 1.65
C THR A 67 -0.20 -1.04 0.83
N VAL A 68 0.74 -1.98 0.88
CA VAL A 68 0.65 -3.35 0.37
C VAL A 68 1.02 -4.31 1.49
N LEU A 69 0.78 -5.61 1.32
CA LEU A 69 1.35 -6.63 2.21
C LEU A 69 2.62 -7.20 1.58
N MET A 70 3.65 -7.35 2.38
CA MET A 70 4.89 -8.04 2.05
C MET A 70 5.08 -9.16 3.07
N ASP A 71 5.05 -10.40 2.61
CA ASP A 71 5.03 -11.59 3.46
C ASP A 71 3.95 -11.48 4.57
N GLY A 72 2.77 -11.02 4.18
CA GLY A 72 1.62 -10.84 5.07
C GLY A 72 1.65 -9.62 5.99
N LYS A 73 2.74 -8.83 6.02
CA LYS A 73 2.89 -7.63 6.84
C LYS A 73 2.71 -6.35 6.04
N ARG A 74 2.06 -5.35 6.61
CA ARG A 74 1.86 -4.05 5.95
C ARG A 74 3.17 -3.31 5.71
N VAL A 75 3.36 -2.83 4.48
CA VAL A 75 4.52 -2.05 4.06
C VAL A 75 4.07 -0.84 3.24
N LYS A 76 4.78 0.28 3.38
CA LYS A 76 4.59 1.47 2.55
C LYS A 76 5.44 1.32 1.27
N SER A 77 4.81 0.91 0.17
CA SER A 77 5.51 0.62 -1.08
C SER A 77 6.28 1.81 -1.67
N CYS A 78 5.90 3.04 -1.33
CA CYS A 78 6.63 4.25 -1.73
C CYS A 78 7.99 4.43 -1.02
N LEU A 79 8.26 3.70 0.05
CA LEU A 79 9.54 3.72 0.79
C LEU A 79 10.38 2.45 0.57
N SER A 80 9.87 1.49 -0.17
CA SER A 80 10.57 0.25 -0.49
C SER A 80 11.11 0.34 -1.91
N LEU A 81 12.40 0.06 -2.13
CA LEU A 81 12.95 -0.06 -3.47
C LEU A 81 12.59 -1.43 -4.06
N ALA A 82 12.16 -1.46 -5.32
CA ALA A 82 11.78 -2.69 -6.02
C ALA A 82 12.92 -3.72 -6.01
N ALA A 83 14.14 -3.28 -6.23
CA ALA A 83 15.34 -4.13 -6.23
C ALA A 83 15.67 -4.78 -4.87
N LEU A 84 15.18 -4.23 -3.76
CA LEU A 84 15.44 -4.76 -2.40
C LEU A 84 14.36 -5.72 -1.90
N VAL A 85 13.30 -5.92 -2.66
CA VAL A 85 12.18 -6.79 -2.25
C VAL A 85 12.06 -8.03 -3.13
N GLU A 86 13.07 -8.31 -3.94
CA GLU A 86 13.17 -9.55 -4.71
C GLU A 86 13.07 -10.78 -3.79
N GLY A 87 12.32 -11.80 -4.21
CA GLY A 87 12.08 -13.01 -3.43
C GLY A 87 11.05 -12.88 -2.29
N ARG A 88 10.46 -11.69 -2.10
CA ARG A 88 9.39 -11.48 -1.12
C ARG A 88 8.03 -11.62 -1.80
N GLU A 89 7.05 -12.19 -1.09
CA GLU A 89 5.67 -12.27 -1.57
C GLU A 89 4.96 -10.93 -1.35
N ILE A 90 4.52 -10.28 -2.43
CA ILE A 90 3.83 -8.99 -2.38
C ILE A 90 2.36 -9.23 -2.72
N THR A 91 1.46 -8.85 -1.81
CA THR A 91 0.02 -8.85 -2.07
C THR A 91 -0.47 -7.40 -2.19
N THR A 92 -1.12 -7.10 -3.30
CA THR A 92 -1.78 -5.81 -3.54
C THR A 92 -3.30 -5.96 -3.38
N ILE A 93 -4.03 -4.84 -3.47
CA ILE A 93 -5.50 -4.86 -3.37
C ILE A 93 -6.14 -5.72 -4.47
N GLU A 94 -5.51 -5.79 -5.64
CA GLU A 94 -5.97 -6.61 -6.77
C GLU A 94 -5.86 -8.11 -6.49
N GLY A 95 -4.95 -8.51 -5.59
CA GLY A 95 -4.74 -9.92 -5.22
C GLY A 95 -5.54 -10.37 -3.99
N LEU A 96 -6.38 -9.51 -3.38
CA LEU A 96 -7.17 -9.91 -2.20
C LEU A 96 -8.40 -10.74 -2.56
N ALA A 97 -9.09 -10.39 -3.64
CA ALA A 97 -10.27 -11.13 -4.09
C ALA A 97 -9.86 -12.45 -4.75
N GLN A 98 -10.71 -13.47 -4.62
CA GLN A 98 -10.54 -14.77 -5.27
C GLN A 98 -11.58 -14.90 -6.38
N GLY A 99 -11.20 -14.56 -7.61
CA GLY A 99 -12.14 -14.44 -8.71
C GLY A 99 -13.19 -13.35 -8.43
N GLU A 100 -14.47 -13.73 -8.48
CA GLU A 100 -15.57 -12.80 -8.15
C GLU A 100 -15.87 -12.69 -6.64
N GLN A 101 -15.23 -13.50 -5.80
CA GLN A 101 -15.44 -13.47 -4.35
C GLN A 101 -14.56 -12.42 -3.70
N LEU A 102 -15.18 -11.36 -3.21
CA LEU A 102 -14.51 -10.31 -2.46
C LEU A 102 -13.95 -10.85 -1.14
N HIS A 103 -12.81 -10.32 -0.72
CA HIS A 103 -12.32 -10.53 0.62
C HIS A 103 -13.32 -9.95 1.64
N PRO A 104 -13.55 -10.58 2.83
CA PRO A 104 -14.52 -10.10 3.83
C PRO A 104 -14.41 -8.60 4.16
N LEU A 105 -13.18 -8.08 4.21
CA LEU A 105 -12.98 -6.64 4.46
C LEU A 105 -13.37 -5.77 3.26
N GLN A 106 -13.19 -6.22 2.01
CA GLN A 106 -13.68 -5.49 0.84
C GLN A 106 -15.21 -5.40 0.85
N ALA A 107 -15.88 -6.51 1.15
CA ALA A 107 -17.33 -6.54 1.28
C ALA A 107 -17.83 -5.62 2.40
N ALA A 108 -17.19 -5.68 3.58
CA ALA A 108 -17.54 -4.81 4.71
C ALA A 108 -17.32 -3.31 4.40
N PHE A 109 -16.32 -2.96 3.60
CA PHE A 109 -16.11 -1.57 3.16
C PHE A 109 -17.27 -1.06 2.29
N ILE A 110 -17.82 -1.91 1.43
CA ILE A 110 -18.99 -1.58 0.60
C ILE A 110 -20.22 -1.43 1.50
N GLU A 111 -20.48 -2.41 2.37
CA GLU A 111 -21.65 -2.46 3.24
C GLU A 111 -21.71 -1.28 4.23
N ARG A 112 -20.54 -0.81 4.68
CA ARG A 112 -20.42 0.29 5.66
C ARG A 112 -20.19 1.66 5.03
N ASP A 113 -20.21 1.80 3.70
CA ASP A 113 -19.81 3.05 3.03
C ASP A 113 -18.46 3.59 3.56
N ALA A 114 -17.49 2.70 3.78
CA ALA A 114 -16.22 3.03 4.41
C ALA A 114 -15.25 3.78 3.50
N PHE A 115 -15.75 4.46 2.49
CA PHE A 115 -15.02 5.30 1.54
C PHE A 115 -15.91 6.39 0.97
N GLN A 116 -15.28 7.46 0.41
CA GLN A 116 -15.97 8.49 -0.36
C GLN A 116 -15.27 8.67 -1.72
N CYS A 117 -14.15 9.40 -1.78
CA CYS A 117 -13.44 9.60 -3.04
C CYS A 117 -12.70 8.35 -3.56
N GLY A 118 -12.51 7.33 -2.74
CA GLY A 118 -11.85 6.08 -3.11
C GLY A 118 -10.33 6.10 -3.09
N TYR A 119 -9.67 7.27 -2.99
CA TYR A 119 -8.21 7.37 -3.17
C TYR A 119 -7.40 6.61 -2.12
N CYS A 120 -7.78 6.66 -0.85
CA CYS A 120 -7.09 5.94 0.23
C CYS A 120 -7.61 4.52 0.46
N THR A 121 -8.70 4.12 -0.21
CA THR A 121 -9.47 2.92 0.13
C THR A 121 -8.63 1.65 0.02
N SER A 122 -7.86 1.47 -1.06
CA SER A 122 -6.97 0.31 -1.20
C SER A 122 -5.97 0.21 -0.05
N GLY A 123 -5.30 1.32 0.29
CA GLY A 123 -4.36 1.35 1.40
C GLY A 123 -5.02 1.11 2.77
N GLN A 124 -6.25 1.59 2.97
CA GLN A 124 -7.03 1.33 4.18
C GLN A 124 -7.41 -0.15 4.29
N ILE A 125 -7.88 -0.77 3.19
CA ILE A 125 -8.21 -2.19 3.18
C ILE A 125 -6.96 -3.04 3.43
N MET A 126 -5.84 -2.79 2.73
CA MET A 126 -4.60 -3.56 2.92
C MET A 126 -4.07 -3.44 4.35
N ALA A 127 -4.10 -2.24 4.94
CA ALA A 127 -3.73 -2.03 6.33
C ALA A 127 -4.73 -2.72 7.29
N GLY A 128 -6.04 -2.66 7.00
CA GLY A 128 -7.07 -3.32 7.81
C GLY A 128 -6.95 -4.85 7.80
N VAL A 129 -6.59 -5.46 6.66
CA VAL A 129 -6.29 -6.90 6.60
C VAL A 129 -5.13 -7.26 7.52
N ALA A 130 -4.04 -6.48 7.50
CA ALA A 130 -2.92 -6.70 8.42
C ALA A 130 -3.33 -6.48 9.88
N CYS A 131 -4.16 -5.46 10.18
CA CYS A 131 -4.71 -5.20 11.52
C CYS A 131 -5.43 -6.44 12.08
N ILE A 132 -6.30 -7.06 11.27
CA ILE A 132 -7.03 -8.27 11.65
C ILE A 132 -6.08 -9.46 11.82
N ASN A 133 -5.16 -9.67 10.88
CA ASN A 133 -4.23 -10.80 10.88
C ASN A 133 -3.25 -10.75 12.05
N GLU A 134 -2.85 -9.55 12.47
CA GLU A 134 -1.94 -9.31 13.60
C GLU A 134 -2.68 -9.26 14.95
N GLY A 135 -4.01 -9.39 14.97
CA GLY A 135 -4.81 -9.47 16.19
C GLY A 135 -5.16 -8.14 16.84
N HIS A 136 -5.03 -7.01 16.09
CA HIS A 136 -5.29 -5.65 16.59
C HIS A 136 -6.70 -5.13 16.27
N ALA A 137 -7.67 -6.02 16.10
CA ALA A 137 -9.06 -5.69 15.82
C ALA A 137 -10.00 -5.93 17.02
N GLY A 138 -9.48 -6.02 18.25
CA GLY A 138 -10.25 -6.33 19.46
C GLY A 138 -11.17 -5.21 19.90
N SER A 139 -10.85 -3.96 19.62
CA SER A 139 -11.70 -2.81 19.95
C SER A 139 -11.60 -1.69 18.91
N ALA A 140 -12.61 -0.81 18.88
CA ALA A 140 -12.57 0.36 17.98
C ALA A 140 -11.38 1.27 18.26
N GLN A 141 -10.98 1.42 19.53
CA GLN A 141 -9.83 2.25 19.90
C GLN A 141 -8.51 1.62 19.41
N GLU A 142 -8.32 0.34 19.64
CA GLU A 142 -7.14 -0.39 19.16
C GLU A 142 -6.99 -0.31 17.62
N ILE A 143 -8.11 -0.45 16.89
CA ILE A 143 -8.12 -0.28 15.43
C ILE A 143 -7.68 1.15 15.05
N ARG A 144 -8.22 2.20 15.70
CA ARG A 144 -7.83 3.59 15.42
C ARG A 144 -6.34 3.81 15.63
N ASP A 145 -5.81 3.33 16.76
CA ASP A 145 -4.39 3.49 17.11
C ASP A 145 -3.51 2.76 16.09
N TRP A 146 -3.86 1.53 15.77
CA TRP A 146 -3.10 0.71 14.83
C TRP A 146 -3.17 1.23 13.39
N MET A 147 -4.32 1.79 12.98
CA MET A 147 -4.57 2.37 11.66
C MET A 147 -4.08 3.83 11.51
N SER A 148 -3.50 4.43 12.53
CA SER A 148 -3.14 5.86 12.58
C SER A 148 -2.21 6.32 11.44
N GLY A 149 -1.43 5.40 10.85
CA GLY A 149 -0.58 5.66 9.68
C GLY A 149 -1.31 5.60 8.32
N ASN A 150 -2.65 5.53 8.29
CA ASN A 150 -3.46 5.49 7.09
C ASN A 150 -4.48 6.63 7.10
N LEU A 151 -4.25 7.67 6.29
CA LEU A 151 -5.05 8.91 6.29
C LEU A 151 -6.21 8.83 5.30
N CYS A 152 -7.37 9.33 5.74
CA CYS A 152 -8.54 9.55 4.89
C CYS A 152 -8.90 11.04 4.91
N ARG A 153 -8.71 11.76 3.78
CA ARG A 153 -9.01 13.19 3.71
C ARG A 153 -10.51 13.50 3.77
N CYS A 154 -11.34 12.53 3.37
CA CYS A 154 -12.80 12.63 3.45
C CYS A 154 -13.37 12.38 4.86
N GLY A 155 -12.54 11.87 5.78
CA GLY A 155 -12.95 11.66 7.17
C GLY A 155 -13.80 10.40 7.42
N ALA A 156 -13.77 9.38 6.55
CA ALA A 156 -14.56 8.16 6.70
C ALA A 156 -14.07 7.22 7.82
N TYR A 157 -13.36 7.71 8.83
CA TYR A 157 -12.68 6.89 9.83
C TYR A 157 -13.61 5.99 10.64
N ASP A 158 -14.79 6.49 11.06
CA ASP A 158 -15.72 5.69 11.85
C ASP A 158 -16.29 4.51 11.06
N HIS A 159 -16.59 4.73 9.78
CA HIS A 159 -17.04 3.69 8.86
C HIS A 159 -15.93 2.67 8.58
N ILE A 160 -14.68 3.12 8.40
CA ILE A 160 -13.51 2.26 8.21
C ILE A 160 -13.31 1.36 9.44
N VAL A 161 -13.38 1.92 10.65
CA VAL A 161 -13.27 1.16 11.91
C VAL A 161 -14.38 0.12 12.02
N ALA A 162 -15.64 0.51 11.72
CA ALA A 162 -16.77 -0.40 11.75
C ALA A 162 -16.60 -1.56 10.74
N ALA A 163 -16.15 -1.27 9.52
CA ALA A 163 -15.88 -2.29 8.50
C ALA A 163 -14.80 -3.28 8.95
N ILE A 164 -13.72 -2.80 9.58
CA ILE A 164 -12.65 -3.68 10.11
C ILE A 164 -13.19 -4.56 11.23
N GLN A 165 -14.02 -4.02 12.15
CA GLN A 165 -14.64 -4.80 13.21
C GLN A 165 -15.55 -5.91 12.66
N ASP A 166 -16.37 -5.60 11.66
CA ASP A 166 -17.27 -6.59 11.06
C ASP A 166 -16.49 -7.70 10.35
N ALA A 167 -15.48 -7.35 9.55
CA ALA A 167 -14.63 -8.32 8.89
C ALA A 167 -13.87 -9.20 9.91
N ALA A 168 -13.41 -8.63 11.02
CA ALA A 168 -12.72 -9.38 12.08
C ALA A 168 -13.62 -10.45 12.72
N ARG A 169 -14.92 -10.14 12.92
CA ARG A 169 -15.88 -11.12 13.45
C ARG A 169 -16.07 -12.31 12.51
N VAL A 170 -16.17 -12.04 11.19
CA VAL A 170 -16.34 -13.09 10.19
C VAL A 170 -15.10 -13.96 10.08
N THR A 171 -13.90 -13.37 10.06
CA THR A 171 -12.62 -14.09 9.95
C THR A 171 -12.24 -14.80 11.25
N GLY A 172 -12.59 -14.24 12.42
CA GLY A 172 -12.36 -14.84 13.75
C GLY A 172 -13.25 -16.07 14.00
N SER A 173 -14.47 -16.08 13.50
CA SER A 173 -15.40 -17.22 13.61
C SER A 173 -14.93 -18.45 12.81
N GLY A 174 -14.03 -18.29 11.83
CA GLY A 174 -13.46 -19.38 11.04
C GLY A 174 -12.22 -20.05 11.66
N ARG A 175 -11.69 -19.55 12.78
CA ARG A 175 -10.51 -20.12 13.46
C ARG A 175 -10.83 -20.99 14.68
N GLY A 176 -12.10 -21.29 14.93
CA GLY A 176 -12.62 -22.08 16.05
C GLY A 176 -13.28 -23.38 15.57
N GLY A 177 -12.56 -24.17 14.76
CA GLY A 177 -12.99 -25.48 14.31
C GLY A 177 -11.83 -26.45 14.23
#